data_5d7fd4154251fa0ed00b5e5ac2eaaa3e
#
_entry.id   5d7fd4154251fa0ed00b5e5ac2eaaa3e
#
_cell.length_a   1.000
_cell.length_b   1.000
_cell.length_c   1.000
_cell.angle_alpha   90.00
_cell.angle_beta   90.00
_cell.angle_gamma   90.00
#
_symmetry.space_group_name_H-M   'P 1'
#
loop_
_entity.id
_entity.type
_entity.pdbx_description
1 polymer ?
#
loop_
_entity_poly.entity_id
_entity_poly.type
_entity_poly.pdbx_seq_one_letter_code
_entity_poly.pdbx_strand_id
1 'polypeptide(L)'
;DDLLFVSKSYGVGSALMEIRRDDAGNWQVKEIWQDYSILKTKFTNVVVDDGYVYGLSDGIMQCADLKTGEEMWKGGRFHQGQILGVWDVILVVNEKKGDVMMIDMTAEDFEKLGKFQALSTTEKVWNHLSLYGNKLLVCDAQTAACWELPVRER
;
A
#
# COMPACT_ATOMS: atom_id res chain seq x y z
N ASP A 1 -2.88 -19.04 10.40
CA ASP A 1 -2.91 -18.20 11.61
C ASP A 1 -3.59 -16.90 11.24
N ASP A 2 -4.55 -16.49 12.06
CA ASP A 2 -5.35 -15.31 11.80
C ASP A 2 -4.60 -14.08 12.31
N LEU A 3 -3.80 -13.46 11.43
CA LEU A 3 -3.07 -12.24 11.72
C LEU A 3 -3.88 -11.03 11.26
N LEU A 4 -3.93 -10.00 12.09
CA LEU A 4 -4.50 -8.70 11.77
C LEU A 4 -3.40 -7.64 11.85
N PHE A 5 -3.06 -7.05 10.71
CA PHE A 5 -2.24 -5.86 10.65
C PHE A 5 -3.13 -4.61 10.65
N VAL A 6 -2.83 -3.68 11.53
CA VAL A 6 -3.51 -2.38 11.60
C VAL A 6 -2.50 -1.25 11.54
N SER A 7 -2.85 -0.17 10.85
CA SER A 7 -1.98 1.01 10.77
C SER A 7 -2.77 2.30 10.77
N LYS A 8 -2.18 3.34 11.33
CA LYS A 8 -2.75 4.68 11.38
C LYS A 8 -1.63 5.69 11.58
N SER A 9 -1.70 6.81 10.88
CA SER A 9 -0.84 7.96 11.15
C SER A 9 -1.26 8.70 12.45
N TYR A 10 -0.91 9.97 12.57
CA TYR A 10 -1.25 10.83 13.72
C TYR A 10 -0.67 10.34 15.05
N GLY A 11 0.56 9.81 15.01
CA GLY A 11 1.29 9.36 16.21
C GLY A 11 0.88 7.97 16.71
N VAL A 12 0.15 7.18 15.92
CA VAL A 12 -0.28 5.83 16.29
C VAL A 12 0.66 4.74 15.74
N GLY A 13 1.10 4.87 14.48
CA GLY A 13 1.96 3.86 13.84
C GLY A 13 1.19 2.64 13.39
N SER A 14 1.78 1.46 13.56
CA SER A 14 1.17 0.19 13.18
C SER A 14 1.37 -0.88 14.23
N ALA A 15 0.55 -1.93 14.17
CA ALA A 15 0.63 -3.08 15.03
C ALA A 15 0.23 -4.36 14.28
N LEU A 16 0.82 -5.48 14.66
CA LEU A 16 0.41 -6.80 14.26
C LEU A 16 -0.22 -7.52 15.45
N MET A 17 -1.38 -8.09 15.26
CA MET A 17 -2.13 -8.82 16.25
C MET A 17 -2.43 -10.24 15.76
N GLU A 18 -2.38 -11.19 16.68
CA GLU A 18 -2.90 -12.54 16.47
C GLU A 18 -4.33 -12.59 17.01
N ILE A 19 -5.24 -13.10 16.19
CA ILE A 19 -6.65 -13.28 16.56
C ILE A 19 -6.95 -14.77 16.59
N ARG A 20 -7.48 -15.27 17.70
CA ARG A 20 -7.86 -16.67 17.87
C ARG A 20 -9.23 -16.78 18.51
N ARG A 21 -9.87 -17.94 18.32
CA ARG A 21 -11.01 -18.38 19.13
C ARG A 21 -10.55 -19.41 20.14
N ASP A 22 -10.96 -19.24 21.40
CA ASP A 22 -10.77 -20.25 22.43
C ASP A 22 -11.80 -21.40 22.30
N ASP A 23 -11.63 -22.46 23.08
CA ASP A 23 -12.51 -23.63 23.06
C ASP A 23 -13.95 -23.31 23.49
N ALA A 24 -14.17 -22.22 24.20
CA ALA A 24 -15.49 -21.71 24.58
C ALA A 24 -16.13 -20.81 23.51
N GLY A 25 -15.40 -20.55 22.40
CA GLY A 25 -15.85 -19.73 21.28
C GLY A 25 -15.64 -18.22 21.46
N ASN A 26 -14.92 -17.77 22.50
CA ASN A 26 -14.62 -16.36 22.71
C ASN A 26 -13.41 -15.92 21.87
N TRP A 27 -13.45 -14.69 21.39
CA TRP A 27 -12.34 -14.09 20.68
C TRP A 27 -11.22 -13.67 21.65
N GLN A 28 -10.00 -14.07 21.31
CA GLN A 28 -8.77 -13.68 21.97
C GLN A 28 -7.91 -12.88 20.99
N VAL A 29 -7.40 -11.74 21.45
CA VAL A 29 -6.48 -10.88 20.67
C VAL A 29 -5.18 -10.75 21.45
N LYS A 30 -4.07 -11.05 20.78
CA LYS A 30 -2.73 -10.90 21.34
C LYS A 30 -1.92 -9.98 20.44
N GLU A 31 -1.40 -8.89 21.00
CA GLU A 31 -0.44 -8.05 20.30
C GLU A 31 0.88 -8.82 20.12
N ILE A 32 1.37 -8.86 18.87
CA ILE A 32 2.67 -9.43 18.53
C ILE A 32 3.72 -8.34 18.61
N TRP A 33 3.47 -7.20 17.96
CA TRP A 33 4.29 -6.01 18.04
C TRP A 33 3.47 -4.75 17.76
N GLN A 34 3.97 -3.60 18.24
CA GLN A 34 3.50 -2.27 17.91
C GLN A 34 4.71 -1.34 17.72
N ASP A 35 4.65 -0.50 16.68
CA ASP A 35 5.67 0.51 16.41
C ASP A 35 5.05 1.82 15.91
N TYR A 36 5.43 2.93 16.52
CA TYR A 36 4.90 4.26 16.22
C TYR A 36 5.52 4.90 14.96
N SER A 37 6.59 4.33 14.42
CA SER A 37 7.33 4.84 13.25
C SER A 37 7.05 4.09 11.96
N ILE A 38 6.56 2.85 12.07
CA ILE A 38 6.34 1.95 10.93
C ILE A 38 4.95 2.17 10.33
N LEU A 39 4.92 2.29 8.99
CA LEU A 39 3.71 2.33 8.15
C LEU A 39 2.60 3.24 8.70
N LYS A 40 2.93 4.51 8.93
CA LYS A 40 1.99 5.54 9.38
C LYS A 40 1.03 5.94 8.26
N THR A 41 0.08 5.05 7.92
CA THR A 41 -0.80 5.23 6.78
C THR A 41 -1.89 6.27 7.04
N LYS A 42 -2.22 7.05 6.02
CA LYS A 42 -3.36 8.00 6.00
C LYS A 42 -4.22 7.74 4.79
N PHE A 43 -5.48 7.40 5.00
CA PHE A 43 -6.47 7.25 3.91
C PHE A 43 -6.08 6.25 2.82
N THR A 44 -5.10 5.40 3.07
CA THR A 44 -4.59 4.41 2.11
C THR A 44 -4.50 3.04 2.77
N ASN A 45 -4.68 2.00 1.98
CA ASN A 45 -4.48 0.62 2.40
C ASN A 45 -2.99 0.26 2.39
N VAL A 46 -2.67 -0.90 2.91
CA VAL A 46 -1.39 -1.57 2.74
C VAL A 46 -1.54 -2.75 1.77
N VAL A 47 -0.42 -3.18 1.22
CA VAL A 47 -0.30 -4.45 0.47
C VAL A 47 0.53 -5.39 1.32
N VAL A 48 0.09 -6.64 1.43
CA VAL A 48 0.83 -7.71 2.12
C VAL A 48 1.16 -8.78 1.11
N ASP A 49 2.43 -9.10 0.98
CA ASP A 49 2.93 -10.14 0.08
C ASP A 49 4.19 -10.80 0.66
N ASP A 50 4.31 -12.11 0.51
CA ASP A 50 5.45 -12.95 0.89
C ASP A 50 6.06 -12.64 2.27
N GLY A 51 5.23 -12.34 3.27
CA GLY A 51 5.67 -12.03 4.63
C GLY A 51 6.11 -10.59 4.86
N TYR A 52 5.94 -9.72 3.88
CA TYR A 52 6.22 -8.28 3.99
C TYR A 52 4.95 -7.45 3.86
N VAL A 53 5.00 -6.25 4.39
CA VAL A 53 3.92 -5.28 4.30
C VAL A 53 4.44 -3.96 3.72
N TYR A 54 3.72 -3.46 2.72
CA TYR A 54 4.06 -2.26 1.95
C TYR A 54 2.98 -1.21 2.13
N GLY A 55 3.37 0.05 2.30
CA GLY A 55 2.39 1.14 2.44
C GLY A 55 3.00 2.53 2.39
N LEU A 56 2.15 3.54 2.38
CA LEU A 56 2.57 4.94 2.40
C LEU A 56 2.67 5.45 3.85
N SER A 57 3.87 5.45 4.41
CA SER A 57 4.17 5.99 5.73
C SER A 57 4.35 7.51 5.68
N ASP A 58 3.34 8.27 6.09
CA ASP A 58 3.28 9.74 5.93
C ASP A 58 3.61 10.19 4.49
N GLY A 59 3.15 9.41 3.50
CA GLY A 59 3.30 9.71 2.08
C GLY A 59 4.63 9.29 1.44
N ILE A 60 5.47 8.56 2.16
CA ILE A 60 6.69 7.91 1.66
C ILE A 60 6.43 6.41 1.61
N MET A 61 6.76 5.76 0.49
CA MET A 61 6.64 4.30 0.39
C MET A 61 7.60 3.63 1.36
N GLN A 62 7.11 2.62 2.06
CA GLN A 62 7.86 1.88 3.08
C GLN A 62 7.50 0.40 2.98
N CYS A 63 8.51 -0.46 3.11
CA CYS A 63 8.40 -1.89 3.30
C CYS A 63 8.85 -2.26 4.71
N ALA A 64 8.13 -3.18 5.34
CA ALA A 64 8.51 -3.75 6.63
C ALA A 64 8.25 -5.25 6.65
N ASP A 65 9.04 -5.99 7.42
CA ASP A 65 8.74 -7.39 7.74
C ASP A 65 7.45 -7.47 8.55
N LEU A 66 6.50 -8.27 8.09
CA LEU A 66 5.18 -8.35 8.71
C LEU A 66 5.23 -8.93 10.13
N LYS A 67 6.13 -9.89 10.39
CA LYS A 67 6.17 -10.60 11.68
C LYS A 67 6.92 -9.84 12.75
N THR A 68 7.95 -9.07 12.36
CA THR A 68 8.82 -8.36 13.31
C THR A 68 8.54 -6.86 13.38
N GLY A 69 7.95 -6.27 12.35
CA GLY A 69 7.80 -4.82 12.19
C GLY A 69 9.09 -4.12 11.78
N GLU A 70 10.16 -4.84 11.46
CA GLU A 70 11.44 -4.25 11.04
C GLU A 70 11.30 -3.53 9.69
N GLU A 71 11.80 -2.29 9.60
CA GLU A 71 11.84 -1.55 8.34
C GLU A 71 12.88 -2.20 7.41
N MET A 72 12.43 -2.63 6.24
CA MET A 72 13.31 -3.14 5.19
C MET A 72 13.89 -2.00 4.35
N TRP A 73 13.01 -1.14 3.87
CA TRP A 73 13.40 0.06 3.13
C TRP A 73 12.31 1.14 3.17
N LYS A 74 12.69 2.36 2.77
CA LYS A 74 11.81 3.52 2.63
C LYS A 74 12.27 4.40 1.50
N GLY A 75 11.36 4.75 0.56
CA GLY A 75 11.72 5.53 -0.62
C GLY A 75 10.53 6.16 -1.34
N GLY A 76 10.83 7.11 -2.23
CA GLY A 76 9.81 7.82 -2.98
C GLY A 76 8.91 8.72 -2.13
N ARG A 77 8.23 9.65 -2.75
CA ARG A 77 7.25 10.52 -2.08
C ARG A 77 6.00 10.66 -2.94
N PHE A 78 4.87 10.20 -2.40
CA PHE A 78 3.59 10.11 -3.10
C PHE A 78 2.49 10.93 -2.41
N HIS A 79 2.84 11.60 -1.31
CA HIS A 79 1.89 12.27 -0.40
C HIS A 79 0.83 11.27 0.11
N GLN A 80 -0.44 11.62 0.10
CA GLN A 80 -1.53 10.73 0.55
C GLN A 80 -2.20 10.03 -0.64
N GLY A 81 -1.38 9.55 -1.58
CA GLY A 81 -1.84 8.78 -2.73
C GLY A 81 -2.36 7.39 -2.33
N GLN A 82 -2.69 6.59 -3.33
CA GLN A 82 -3.23 5.23 -3.14
C GLN A 82 -2.31 4.20 -3.77
N ILE A 83 -2.35 2.99 -3.24
CA ILE A 83 -1.54 1.87 -3.73
C ILE A 83 -2.41 0.69 -4.12
N LEU A 84 -1.93 -0.11 -5.07
CA LEU A 84 -2.53 -1.37 -5.49
C LEU A 84 -1.42 -2.37 -5.80
N GLY A 85 -1.43 -3.51 -5.10
CA GLY A 85 -0.56 -4.65 -5.42
C GLY A 85 -1.09 -5.39 -6.65
N VAL A 86 -0.20 -5.68 -7.60
CA VAL A 86 -0.51 -6.40 -8.84
C VAL A 86 0.63 -7.36 -9.13
N TRP A 87 0.45 -8.64 -8.83
CA TRP A 87 1.49 -9.68 -8.93
C TRP A 87 2.76 -9.30 -8.16
N ASP A 88 3.85 -9.02 -8.86
CA ASP A 88 5.18 -8.68 -8.35
C ASP A 88 5.47 -7.17 -8.32
N VAL A 89 4.44 -6.33 -8.54
CA VAL A 89 4.59 -4.87 -8.55
C VAL A 89 3.55 -4.16 -7.70
N ILE A 90 3.87 -2.96 -7.27
CA ILE A 90 2.95 -2.03 -6.62
C ILE A 90 2.73 -0.83 -7.53
N LEU A 91 1.47 -0.59 -7.91
CA LEU A 91 1.06 0.65 -8.55
C LEU A 91 0.77 1.70 -7.48
N VAL A 92 1.39 2.86 -7.59
CA VAL A 92 1.21 3.97 -6.66
C VAL A 92 0.76 5.21 -7.42
N VAL A 93 -0.42 5.75 -7.12
CA VAL A 93 -0.82 7.06 -7.65
C VAL A 93 -0.37 8.18 -6.73
N ASN A 94 0.23 9.23 -7.31
CA ASN A 94 0.63 10.41 -6.55
C ASN A 94 -0.57 11.33 -6.30
N GLU A 95 -0.81 11.68 -5.03
CA GLU A 95 -1.94 12.52 -4.61
C GLU A 95 -2.08 13.84 -5.39
N LYS A 96 -0.94 14.51 -5.65
CA LYS A 96 -0.93 15.88 -6.18
C LYS A 96 -0.74 15.96 -7.69
N LYS A 97 -0.17 14.92 -8.28
CA LYS A 97 0.26 14.94 -9.68
C LYS A 97 -0.59 14.06 -10.58
N GLY A 98 -1.31 13.10 -10.01
CA GLY A 98 -2.09 12.12 -10.79
C GLY A 98 -1.23 11.21 -11.64
N ASP A 99 0.09 11.19 -11.44
CA ASP A 99 0.96 10.21 -12.07
C ASP A 99 0.91 8.86 -11.33
N VAL A 100 0.92 7.78 -12.08
CA VAL A 100 1.03 6.43 -11.53
C VAL A 100 2.46 5.95 -11.72
N MET A 101 3.06 5.48 -10.64
CA MET A 101 4.38 4.88 -10.61
C MET A 101 4.25 3.38 -10.37
N MET A 102 5.07 2.60 -11.04
CA MET A 102 5.24 1.18 -10.83
C MET A 102 6.52 0.96 -10.01
N ILE A 103 6.39 0.27 -8.89
CA ILE A 103 7.46 -0.05 -7.94
C ILE A 103 7.58 -1.56 -7.88
N ASP A 104 8.80 -2.06 -7.83
CA ASP A 104 9.08 -3.49 -7.60
C ASP A 104 8.62 -3.91 -6.20
N MET A 105 7.90 -5.04 -6.10
CA MET A 105 7.39 -5.56 -4.83
C MET A 105 8.42 -6.52 -4.22
N THR A 106 9.55 -5.95 -3.81
CA THR A 106 10.66 -6.66 -3.17
C THR A 106 10.96 -6.08 -1.79
N ALA A 107 11.52 -6.89 -0.91
CA ALA A 107 11.99 -6.44 0.40
C ALA A 107 13.44 -5.95 0.39
N GLU A 108 14.15 -6.06 -0.74
CA GLU A 108 15.58 -5.73 -0.81
C GLU A 108 15.83 -4.23 -0.81
N ASP A 109 15.13 -3.47 -1.68
CA ASP A 109 15.30 -2.02 -1.80
C ASP A 109 14.10 -1.37 -2.51
N PHE A 110 14.00 -0.06 -2.43
CA PHE A 110 13.03 0.72 -3.19
C PHE A 110 13.47 0.87 -4.64
N GLU A 111 12.83 0.13 -5.55
CA GLU A 111 13.09 0.21 -6.97
C GLU A 111 11.87 0.74 -7.75
N LYS A 112 12.11 1.76 -8.58
CA LYS A 112 11.11 2.33 -9.49
C LYS A 112 11.26 1.72 -10.88
N LEU A 113 10.27 0.93 -11.31
CA LEU A 113 10.26 0.26 -12.61
C LEU A 113 9.76 1.17 -13.74
N GLY A 114 8.82 2.07 -13.44
CA GLY A 114 8.26 2.95 -14.45
C GLY A 114 7.30 3.99 -13.89
N LYS A 115 6.84 4.89 -14.79
CA LYS A 115 5.91 5.95 -14.43
C LYS A 115 5.19 6.47 -15.66
N PHE A 116 3.89 6.82 -15.51
CA PHE A 116 3.14 7.53 -16.55
C PHE A 116 2.16 8.53 -15.92
N GLN A 117 1.76 9.55 -16.71
CA GLN A 117 0.75 10.51 -16.29
C GLN A 117 -0.63 9.93 -16.52
N ALA A 118 -1.31 9.55 -15.44
CA ALA A 118 -2.63 8.94 -15.52
C ALA A 118 -3.77 9.95 -15.55
N LEU A 119 -3.65 11.05 -14.79
CA LEU A 119 -4.62 12.14 -14.74
C LEU A 119 -3.90 13.48 -14.90
N SER A 120 -4.44 14.36 -15.75
CA SER A 120 -4.07 15.78 -15.77
C SER A 120 -5.00 16.54 -14.82
N THR A 121 -4.59 16.64 -13.56
CA THR A 121 -5.43 17.19 -12.51
C THR A 121 -4.70 18.19 -11.63
N THR A 122 -5.44 19.14 -11.09
CA THR A 122 -5.05 20.00 -9.96
C THR A 122 -5.70 19.55 -8.66
N GLU A 123 -6.62 18.59 -8.74
CA GLU A 123 -7.32 18.01 -7.60
C GLU A 123 -6.49 16.92 -6.91
N LYS A 124 -6.91 16.57 -5.70
CA LYS A 124 -6.30 15.48 -4.96
C LYS A 124 -6.79 14.13 -5.44
N VAL A 125 -5.86 13.22 -5.69
CA VAL A 125 -6.17 11.84 -6.08
C VAL A 125 -6.20 10.98 -4.82
N TRP A 126 -7.39 10.81 -4.23
CA TRP A 126 -7.62 10.02 -3.02
C TRP A 126 -8.41 8.74 -3.27
N ASN A 127 -8.94 8.56 -4.47
CA ASN A 127 -9.68 7.36 -4.83
C ASN A 127 -8.72 6.19 -5.06
N HIS A 128 -9.13 5.01 -4.60
CA HIS A 128 -8.36 3.80 -4.82
C HIS A 128 -8.22 3.47 -6.30
N LEU A 129 -7.06 2.97 -6.67
CA LEU A 129 -6.85 2.35 -7.97
C LEU A 129 -7.71 1.09 -8.10
N SER A 130 -8.24 0.84 -9.28
CA SER A 130 -8.97 -0.39 -9.59
C SER A 130 -8.45 -1.02 -10.87
N LEU A 131 -8.25 -2.33 -10.86
CA LEU A 131 -7.76 -3.09 -12.02
C LEU A 131 -8.76 -4.18 -12.37
N TYR A 132 -9.09 -4.28 -13.65
CA TYR A 132 -9.87 -5.39 -14.22
C TYR A 132 -9.21 -5.90 -15.50
N GLY A 133 -8.71 -7.12 -15.47
CA GLY A 133 -7.83 -7.62 -16.53
C GLY A 133 -6.59 -6.74 -16.65
N ASN A 134 -6.39 -6.13 -17.82
CA ASN A 134 -5.31 -5.16 -18.05
C ASN A 134 -5.77 -3.69 -18.04
N LYS A 135 -7.00 -3.42 -17.60
CA LYS A 135 -7.56 -2.07 -17.58
C LYS A 135 -7.45 -1.47 -16.18
N LEU A 136 -6.61 -0.45 -16.05
CA LEU A 136 -6.43 0.33 -14.82
C LEU A 136 -7.35 1.55 -14.84
N LEU A 137 -8.22 1.67 -13.85
CA LEU A 137 -9.04 2.85 -13.60
C LEU A 137 -8.36 3.71 -12.53
N VAL A 138 -8.17 4.98 -12.87
CA VAL A 138 -7.64 6.02 -11.98
C VAL A 138 -8.61 7.19 -11.99
N CYS A 139 -8.97 7.71 -10.82
CA CYS A 139 -9.88 8.86 -10.76
C CYS A 139 -9.53 9.80 -9.60
N ASP A 140 -9.89 11.06 -9.78
CA ASP A 140 -9.97 12.08 -8.74
C ASP A 140 -11.44 12.46 -8.44
N ALA A 141 -11.69 13.62 -7.85
CA ALA A 141 -13.04 14.07 -7.53
C ALA A 141 -13.87 14.51 -8.76
N GLN A 142 -13.25 14.74 -9.93
CA GLN A 142 -13.89 15.33 -11.11
C GLN A 142 -13.71 14.49 -12.36
N THR A 143 -12.63 13.76 -12.47
CA THR A 143 -12.24 13.02 -13.68
C THR A 143 -11.92 11.57 -13.40
N ALA A 144 -12.13 10.74 -14.41
CA ALA A 144 -11.71 9.33 -14.40
C ALA A 144 -11.02 9.00 -15.73
N ALA A 145 -9.96 8.23 -15.66
CA ALA A 145 -9.25 7.70 -16.82
C ALA A 145 -9.12 6.18 -16.71
N CYS A 146 -9.33 5.52 -17.85
CA CYS A 146 -9.10 4.08 -17.98
C CYS A 146 -7.91 3.84 -18.91
N TRP A 147 -6.92 3.16 -18.38
CA TRP A 147 -5.67 2.87 -19.09
C TRP A 147 -5.56 1.38 -19.37
N GLU A 148 -5.25 1.04 -20.60
CA GLU A 148 -4.88 -0.33 -20.96
C GLU A 148 -3.39 -0.53 -20.70
N LEU A 149 -3.09 -1.37 -19.70
CA LEU A 149 -1.71 -1.68 -19.34
C LEU A 149 -1.15 -2.75 -20.29
N PRO A 150 0.13 -2.65 -20.68
CA PRO A 150 0.77 -3.72 -21.43
C PRO A 150 0.85 -4.99 -20.58
N VAL A 151 0.33 -6.08 -21.10
CA VAL A 151 0.50 -7.41 -20.51
C VAL A 151 1.63 -8.14 -21.24
N ARG A 152 2.50 -8.79 -20.48
CA ARG A 152 3.43 -9.75 -21.08
C ARG A 152 2.64 -11.03 -21.37
N GLU A 153 2.64 -11.47 -22.60
CA GLU A 153 2.25 -12.86 -22.90
C GLU A 153 3.26 -13.78 -22.21
N ARG A 154 2.74 -14.72 -21.44
CA ARG A 154 3.56 -15.75 -20.77
C ARG A 154 3.88 -16.84 -21.74
#